data_276af5401f25acd4e7a6932bf6299004
#
_entry.id   276af5401f25acd4e7a6932bf6299004
#
_cell.length_a   1.000
_cell.length_b   1.000
_cell.length_c   1.000
_cell.angle_alpha   90.00
_cell.angle_beta   90.00
_cell.angle_gamma   90.00
#
_symmetry.space_group_name_H-M   'P 1'
#
loop_
_entity.id
_entity.type
_entity.pdbx_description
1 polymer ?
#
loop_
_entity_poly.entity_id
_entity_poly.type
_entity_poly.pdbx_seq_one_letter_code
_entity_poly.pdbx_strand_id
1 'polypeptide(L)'
;MLRIIAIAGLVASLSITAAHAQHRPTLEIAWPPAGSVVTLGDDPERAIGVVVRSNFALRPAGSCRDNRQCGHVHMKIDPKGDSCNIAGKPYNSMNSDFGGELIKARFGHCPNPRGAHVIGILLADDHHQPIRVDGKPVTATVAVTTSAGAAARR
;
A
#
# COMPACT_ATOMS: atom_id res chain seq x y z
N MET A 1 46.66 63.97 17.33
CA MET A 1 45.55 63.50 16.41
C MET A 1 45.50 62.00 16.46
N LEU A 2 44.50 61.42 17.15
CA LEU A 2 44.36 59.99 17.36
C LEU A 2 43.26 59.48 16.45
N ARG A 3 43.57 58.58 15.49
CA ARG A 3 42.60 57.97 14.57
C ARG A 3 42.13 56.66 15.19
N ILE A 4 40.84 56.61 15.54
CA ILE A 4 40.15 55.40 16.00
C ILE A 4 39.66 54.66 14.75
N ILE A 5 40.16 53.44 14.54
CA ILE A 5 39.69 52.53 13.50
C ILE A 5 38.59 51.63 14.14
N ALA A 6 37.35 51.81 13.70
CA ALA A 6 36.25 50.95 14.08
C ALA A 6 36.24 49.71 13.18
N ILE A 7 36.42 48.52 13.76
CA ILE A 7 36.29 47.21 13.10
C ILE A 7 34.84 46.78 13.27
N ALA A 8 34.04 46.82 12.18
CA ALA A 8 32.71 46.26 12.15
C ALA A 8 32.80 44.76 11.94
N GLY A 9 32.49 43.98 12.98
CA GLY A 9 32.42 42.53 12.91
C GLY A 9 31.11 42.10 12.25
N LEU A 10 31.21 41.45 11.10
CA LEU A 10 30.09 40.85 10.38
C LEU A 10 29.79 39.46 11.01
N VAL A 11 28.73 39.38 11.80
CA VAL A 11 28.23 38.08 12.35
C VAL A 11 27.35 37.42 11.30
N ALA A 12 27.87 36.44 10.59
CA ALA A 12 27.11 35.62 9.68
C ALA A 12 26.28 34.58 10.49
N SER A 13 24.98 34.79 10.59
CA SER A 13 24.03 33.84 11.18
C SER A 13 23.81 32.67 10.21
N LEU A 14 24.41 31.50 10.50
CA LEU A 14 24.09 30.26 9.81
C LEU A 14 22.71 29.78 10.29
N SER A 15 21.68 29.97 9.46
CA SER A 15 20.38 29.35 9.65
C SER A 15 20.47 27.88 9.26
N ILE A 16 20.55 26.98 10.23
CA ILE A 16 20.45 25.54 10.01
C ILE A 16 18.96 25.24 9.79
N THR A 17 18.55 25.14 8.54
CA THR A 17 17.25 24.58 8.18
C THR A 17 17.31 23.07 8.46
N ALA A 18 16.71 22.63 9.57
CA ALA A 18 16.48 21.22 9.83
C ALA A 18 15.53 20.70 8.74
N ALA A 19 16.10 20.06 7.72
CA ALA A 19 15.34 19.31 6.75
C ALA A 19 14.66 18.18 7.52
N HIS A 20 13.34 18.30 7.76
CA HIS A 20 12.53 17.20 8.27
C HIS A 20 12.63 16.11 7.20
N ALA A 21 13.36 15.04 7.50
CA ALA A 21 13.40 13.86 6.67
C ALA A 21 11.97 13.31 6.61
N GLN A 22 11.25 13.66 5.54
CA GLN A 22 9.95 13.06 5.26
C GLN A 22 10.20 11.56 5.12
N HIS A 23 9.70 10.77 6.06
CA HIS A 23 9.80 9.32 5.98
C HIS A 23 9.14 8.87 4.66
N ARG A 24 9.97 8.34 3.76
CA ARG A 24 9.46 7.74 2.52
C ARG A 24 8.42 6.68 2.87
N PRO A 25 7.22 6.72 2.29
CA PRO A 25 6.22 5.69 2.52
C PRO A 25 6.73 4.33 2.03
N THR A 26 6.55 3.31 2.85
CA THR A 26 6.81 1.92 2.52
C THR A 26 5.52 1.14 2.50
N LEU A 27 5.44 0.13 1.64
CA LEU A 27 4.30 -0.77 1.55
C LEU A 27 4.81 -2.15 1.15
N GLU A 28 4.42 -3.19 1.87
CA GLU A 28 4.79 -4.56 1.55
C GLU A 28 3.63 -5.53 1.81
N ILE A 29 3.64 -6.66 1.11
CA ILE A 29 2.81 -7.82 1.42
C ILE A 29 3.68 -8.78 2.22
N ALA A 30 3.42 -8.88 3.53
CA ALA A 30 4.15 -9.75 4.43
C ALA A 30 3.66 -11.21 4.38
N TRP A 31 2.40 -11.41 3.97
CA TRP A 31 1.82 -12.74 3.72
C TRP A 31 0.72 -12.60 2.66
N PRO A 32 0.57 -13.55 1.73
CA PRO A 32 1.35 -14.78 1.54
C PRO A 32 2.77 -14.51 1.02
N PRO A 33 3.74 -15.41 1.28
CA PRO A 33 5.07 -15.33 0.67
C PRO A 33 5.02 -15.47 -0.85
N ALA A 34 5.97 -14.83 -1.54
CA ALA A 34 6.07 -14.95 -2.99
C ALA A 34 6.29 -16.41 -3.43
N GLY A 35 5.55 -16.82 -4.47
CA GLY A 35 5.61 -18.17 -5.01
C GLY A 35 4.90 -19.25 -4.17
N SER A 36 4.22 -18.86 -3.08
CA SER A 36 3.51 -19.82 -2.24
C SER A 36 2.26 -20.39 -2.94
N VAL A 37 1.91 -21.62 -2.56
CA VAL A 37 0.63 -22.22 -2.91
C VAL A 37 -0.37 -21.93 -1.79
N VAL A 38 -1.48 -21.30 -2.13
CA VAL A 38 -2.53 -20.92 -1.19
C VAL A 38 -3.79 -21.71 -1.49
N THR A 39 -4.30 -22.41 -0.49
CA THR A 39 -5.53 -23.17 -0.62
C THR A 39 -6.73 -22.26 -0.42
N LEU A 40 -7.64 -22.24 -1.40
CA LEU A 40 -8.88 -21.51 -1.34
C LEU A 40 -9.97 -22.31 -0.60
N GLY A 41 -10.77 -21.62 0.21
CA GLY A 41 -11.96 -22.20 0.81
C GLY A 41 -13.07 -22.51 -0.21
N ASP A 42 -14.10 -23.19 0.26
CA ASP A 42 -15.29 -23.55 -0.56
C ASP A 42 -16.37 -22.46 -0.55
N ASP A 43 -16.15 -21.36 0.21
CA ASP A 43 -17.08 -20.23 0.23
C ASP A 43 -17.12 -19.51 -1.14
N PRO A 44 -18.23 -18.82 -1.49
CA PRO A 44 -18.36 -18.15 -2.79
C PRO A 44 -17.28 -17.09 -3.03
N GLU A 45 -16.77 -16.42 -2.00
CA GLU A 45 -15.73 -15.40 -2.14
C GLU A 45 -14.36 -16.03 -2.39
N ARG A 46 -14.13 -17.26 -1.94
CA ARG A 46 -12.83 -17.94 -1.99
C ARG A 46 -11.70 -17.02 -1.52
N ALA A 47 -11.97 -16.36 -0.40
CA ALA A 47 -11.11 -15.32 0.10
C ALA A 47 -9.93 -15.89 0.90
N ILE A 48 -8.78 -15.23 0.78
CA ILE A 48 -7.64 -15.43 1.67
C ILE A 48 -7.34 -14.14 2.42
N GLY A 49 -6.79 -14.26 3.63
CA GLY A 49 -6.19 -13.12 4.32
C GLY A 49 -4.91 -12.70 3.60
N VAL A 50 -4.60 -11.43 3.60
CA VAL A 50 -3.32 -10.87 3.13
C VAL A 50 -2.83 -9.94 4.21
N VAL A 51 -1.60 -10.17 4.70
CA VAL A 51 -0.98 -9.31 5.71
C VAL A 51 -0.15 -8.25 5.00
N VAL A 52 -0.44 -7.01 5.31
CA VAL A 52 0.21 -5.83 4.75
C VAL A 52 0.99 -5.11 5.84
N ARG A 53 2.16 -4.58 5.51
CA ARG A 53 2.93 -3.69 6.38
C ARG A 53 3.23 -2.38 5.69
N SER A 54 3.21 -1.32 6.48
CA SER A 54 3.56 0.04 6.04
C SER A 54 4.13 0.82 7.22
N ASN A 55 4.97 1.81 6.93
CA ASN A 55 5.33 2.82 7.93
C ASN A 55 4.29 3.95 8.02
N PHE A 56 3.20 3.86 7.23
CA PHE A 56 2.01 4.70 7.35
C PHE A 56 0.98 4.03 8.25
N ALA A 57 0.24 4.82 9.03
CA ALA A 57 -0.91 4.32 9.77
C ALA A 57 -2.00 3.92 8.77
N LEU A 58 -2.28 2.63 8.65
CA LEU A 58 -3.32 2.11 7.76
C LEU A 58 -4.69 2.24 8.44
N ARG A 59 -5.54 3.10 7.92
CA ARG A 59 -6.88 3.40 8.46
C ARG A 59 -7.90 3.43 7.33
N PRO A 60 -9.20 3.25 7.63
CA PRO A 60 -10.24 3.47 6.63
C PRO A 60 -10.17 4.88 6.04
N ALA A 61 -10.51 5.03 4.77
CA ALA A 61 -10.58 6.33 4.11
C ALA A 61 -11.45 7.34 4.90
N GLY A 62 -11.04 8.60 4.94
CA GLY A 62 -11.69 9.64 5.72
C GLY A 62 -11.34 9.64 7.22
N SER A 63 -10.45 8.74 7.67
CA SER A 63 -10.12 8.58 9.09
C SER A 63 -8.74 9.12 9.49
N CYS A 64 -7.95 9.61 8.54
CA CYS A 64 -6.59 10.09 8.80
C CYS A 64 -6.54 11.46 9.46
N ARG A 65 -7.55 12.31 9.26
CA ARG A 65 -7.59 13.69 9.76
C ARG A 65 -6.31 14.45 9.34
N ASP A 66 -5.60 15.06 10.28
CA ASP A 66 -4.37 15.83 10.04
C ASP A 66 -3.09 14.96 9.99
N ASN A 67 -3.20 13.64 10.12
CA ASN A 67 -2.05 12.74 10.08
C ASN A 67 -1.57 12.54 8.65
N ARG A 68 -0.46 13.19 8.28
CA ARG A 68 0.17 13.08 6.95
C ARG A 68 0.85 11.72 6.69
N GLN A 69 1.09 10.91 7.72
CA GLN A 69 1.62 9.55 7.62
C GLN A 69 0.52 8.52 7.83
N CYS A 70 -0.59 8.73 7.17
CA CYS A 70 -1.77 7.88 7.24
C CYS A 70 -2.33 7.68 5.84
N GLY A 71 -2.97 6.55 5.64
CA GLY A 71 -3.60 6.18 4.38
C GLY A 71 -4.33 4.87 4.49
N HIS A 72 -4.83 4.39 3.38
CA HIS A 72 -5.47 3.09 3.28
C HIS A 72 -4.94 2.31 2.08
N VAL A 73 -5.27 1.04 2.00
CA VAL A 73 -4.79 0.17 0.95
C VAL A 73 -5.90 -0.15 -0.05
N HIS A 74 -5.64 0.09 -1.32
CA HIS A 74 -6.41 -0.48 -2.41
C HIS A 74 -5.79 -1.82 -2.82
N MET A 75 -6.60 -2.83 -3.09
CA MET A 75 -6.12 -4.14 -3.51
C MET A 75 -6.75 -4.58 -4.82
N LYS A 76 -5.97 -5.31 -5.59
CA LYS A 76 -6.42 -6.03 -6.77
C LYS A 76 -5.73 -7.38 -6.90
N ILE A 77 -6.47 -8.33 -7.46
CA ILE A 77 -5.92 -9.57 -8.00
C ILE A 77 -5.70 -9.34 -9.49
N ASP A 78 -4.53 -9.73 -10.01
CA ASP A 78 -4.11 -9.54 -11.39
C ASP A 78 -4.22 -8.07 -11.86
N PRO A 79 -3.41 -7.17 -11.26
CA PRO A 79 -3.54 -5.73 -11.45
C PRO A 79 -3.17 -5.22 -12.85
N LYS A 80 -2.54 -6.06 -13.68
CA LYS A 80 -2.27 -5.77 -15.10
C LYS A 80 -3.50 -6.15 -15.92
N GLY A 81 -4.38 -5.21 -16.17
CA GLY A 81 -5.62 -5.43 -16.90
C GLY A 81 -6.84 -5.37 -15.98
N ASP A 82 -7.88 -6.12 -16.31
CA ASP A 82 -9.08 -6.16 -15.50
C ASP A 82 -8.87 -7.00 -14.25
N SER A 83 -8.91 -6.34 -13.12
CA SER A 83 -8.79 -7.01 -11.84
C SER A 83 -10.01 -7.88 -11.55
N CYS A 84 -9.77 -9.07 -11.03
CA CYS A 84 -10.84 -9.96 -10.66
C CYS A 84 -11.25 -9.88 -9.17
N ASN A 85 -10.60 -9.09 -8.36
CA ASN A 85 -11.02 -8.91 -6.96
C ASN A 85 -12.40 -8.23 -6.88
N ILE A 86 -12.62 -7.21 -7.72
CA ILE A 86 -13.93 -6.65 -8.05
C ILE A 86 -13.93 -6.40 -9.55
N ALA A 87 -14.78 -7.08 -10.30
CA ALA A 87 -14.82 -6.99 -11.74
C ALA A 87 -15.04 -5.56 -12.25
N GLY A 88 -14.39 -5.21 -13.35
CA GLY A 88 -14.56 -3.92 -14.03
C GLY A 88 -13.98 -2.69 -13.32
N LYS A 89 -13.24 -2.86 -12.23
CA LYS A 89 -12.62 -1.72 -11.52
C LYS A 89 -11.13 -1.61 -11.85
N PRO A 90 -10.64 -0.45 -12.33
CA PRO A 90 -9.22 -0.22 -12.56
C PRO A 90 -8.41 -0.25 -11.26
N TYR A 91 -7.11 -0.55 -11.33
CA TYR A 91 -6.24 -0.72 -10.17
C TYR A 91 -6.17 0.51 -9.26
N ASN A 92 -6.22 1.68 -9.83
CA ASN A 92 -6.15 2.97 -9.12
C ASN A 92 -7.53 3.49 -8.67
N SER A 93 -8.61 2.76 -8.89
CA SER A 93 -9.92 3.12 -8.36
C SER A 93 -10.20 2.41 -7.04
N MET A 94 -11.17 2.91 -6.28
CA MET A 94 -11.69 2.28 -5.07
C MET A 94 -12.23 0.89 -5.37
N ASN A 95 -11.37 -0.10 -5.26
CA ASN A 95 -11.75 -1.47 -5.54
C ASN A 95 -12.02 -2.26 -4.26
N SER A 96 -11.29 -1.95 -3.24
CA SER A 96 -11.44 -2.45 -1.89
C SER A 96 -10.63 -1.53 -1.00
N ASP A 97 -11.30 -0.79 -0.13
CA ASP A 97 -10.67 0.09 0.83
C ASP A 97 -10.45 -0.68 2.12
N PHE A 98 -9.21 -0.86 2.45
CA PHE A 98 -8.86 -1.55 3.68
C PHE A 98 -8.09 -0.62 4.61
N GLY A 99 -8.63 -0.44 5.79
CA GLY A 99 -7.88 0.04 6.96
C GLY A 99 -7.34 -1.14 7.74
N GLY A 100 -6.11 -1.01 8.24
CA GLY A 100 -5.44 -2.06 9.00
C GLY A 100 -4.54 -2.95 8.16
N GLU A 101 -3.91 -3.90 8.83
CA GLU A 101 -2.84 -4.74 8.26
C GLU A 101 -3.32 -6.07 7.70
N LEU A 102 -4.56 -6.49 7.99
CA LEU A 102 -5.16 -7.73 7.48
C LEU A 102 -6.30 -7.40 6.53
N ILE A 103 -6.11 -7.75 5.28
CA ILE A 103 -7.07 -7.50 4.19
C ILE A 103 -7.45 -8.80 3.50
N LYS A 104 -8.50 -8.79 2.68
CA LYS A 104 -9.00 -10.00 2.00
C LYS A 104 -8.83 -9.92 0.50
N ALA A 105 -8.14 -10.88 -0.09
CA ALA A 105 -8.13 -11.12 -1.53
C ALA A 105 -9.23 -12.14 -1.88
N ARG A 106 -10.20 -11.74 -2.73
CA ARG A 106 -11.39 -12.53 -3.08
C ARG A 106 -11.26 -13.12 -4.48
N PHE A 107 -10.85 -14.36 -4.55
CA PHE A 107 -10.65 -15.06 -5.83
C PHE A 107 -11.95 -15.54 -6.48
N GLY A 108 -13.07 -15.56 -5.74
CA GLY A 108 -14.37 -15.98 -6.26
C GLY A 108 -14.89 -15.17 -7.45
N HIS A 109 -14.38 -13.93 -7.61
CA HIS A 109 -14.71 -13.07 -8.76
C HIS A 109 -13.79 -13.27 -9.96
N CYS A 110 -12.72 -14.08 -9.83
CA CYS A 110 -11.83 -14.37 -10.93
C CYS A 110 -12.46 -15.38 -11.88
N PRO A 111 -12.32 -15.20 -13.22
CA PRO A 111 -12.77 -16.20 -14.19
C PRO A 111 -12.14 -17.57 -13.94
N ASN A 112 -10.89 -17.58 -13.55
CA ASN A 112 -10.13 -18.77 -13.16
C ASN A 112 -9.57 -18.56 -11.75
N PRO A 113 -10.33 -18.86 -10.69
CA PRO A 113 -9.89 -18.60 -9.33
C PRO A 113 -8.73 -19.49 -8.87
N ARG A 114 -8.39 -20.53 -9.63
CA ARG A 114 -7.29 -21.48 -9.39
C ARG A 114 -6.16 -21.23 -10.39
N GLY A 115 -4.92 -21.38 -9.95
CA GLY A 115 -3.75 -21.19 -10.79
C GLY A 115 -2.87 -20.03 -10.34
N ALA A 116 -2.03 -19.56 -11.25
CA ALA A 116 -1.11 -18.45 -10.97
C ALA A 116 -1.84 -17.10 -10.95
N HIS A 117 -1.63 -16.33 -9.89
CA HIS A 117 -2.18 -15.00 -9.71
C HIS A 117 -1.14 -14.04 -9.16
N VAL A 118 -1.39 -12.76 -9.34
CA VAL A 118 -0.64 -11.67 -8.68
C VAL A 118 -1.62 -10.89 -7.80
N ILE A 119 -1.30 -10.77 -6.52
CA ILE A 119 -2.00 -9.86 -5.63
C ILE A 119 -1.23 -8.54 -5.65
N GLY A 120 -1.90 -7.45 -5.98
CA GLY A 120 -1.34 -6.11 -5.99
C GLY A 120 -2.01 -5.22 -4.97
N ILE A 121 -1.22 -4.37 -4.30
CA ILE A 121 -1.70 -3.35 -3.36
C ILE A 121 -1.12 -1.99 -3.71
N LEU A 122 -1.89 -0.95 -3.41
CA LEU A 122 -1.58 0.46 -3.64
C LEU A 122 -1.89 1.24 -2.37
N LEU A 123 -0.95 2.07 -1.92
CA LEU A 123 -1.19 2.99 -0.82
C LEU A 123 -1.88 4.26 -1.33
N ALA A 124 -3.02 4.59 -0.77
CA ALA A 124 -3.80 5.78 -1.09
C ALA A 124 -3.96 6.68 0.14
N ASP A 125 -4.13 7.97 -0.09
CA ASP A 125 -4.44 8.97 0.92
C ASP A 125 -5.93 8.95 1.30
N ASP A 126 -6.33 9.82 2.22
CA ASP A 126 -7.71 9.93 2.73
C ASP A 126 -8.74 10.31 1.65
N HIS A 127 -8.29 10.80 0.50
CA HIS A 127 -9.10 11.18 -0.65
C HIS A 127 -9.02 10.16 -1.80
N HIS A 128 -8.57 8.93 -1.53
CA HIS A 128 -8.36 7.86 -2.51
C HIS A 128 -7.35 8.20 -3.62
N GLN A 129 -6.47 9.19 -3.39
CA GLN A 129 -5.41 9.49 -4.33
C GLN A 129 -4.18 8.63 -4.06
N PRO A 130 -3.55 8.04 -5.08
CA PRO A 130 -2.33 7.27 -4.89
C PRO A 130 -1.22 8.11 -4.23
N ILE A 131 -0.69 7.66 -3.11
CA ILE A 131 0.50 8.25 -2.52
C ILE A 131 1.68 7.94 -3.44
N ARG A 132 2.47 8.98 -3.75
CA ARG A 132 3.55 8.88 -4.75
C ARG A 132 4.89 9.23 -4.15
N VAL A 133 5.92 8.54 -4.64
CA VAL A 133 7.33 8.83 -4.40
C VAL A 133 8.00 9.00 -5.75
N ASP A 134 8.67 10.12 -5.97
CA ASP A 134 9.30 10.47 -7.25
C ASP A 134 8.33 10.29 -8.45
N GLY A 135 7.08 10.73 -8.27
CA GLY A 135 6.01 10.64 -9.28
C GLY A 135 5.41 9.24 -9.47
N LYS A 136 5.96 8.20 -8.86
CA LYS A 136 5.47 6.82 -8.96
C LYS A 136 4.57 6.47 -7.79
N PRO A 137 3.44 5.77 -7.98
CA PRO A 137 2.59 5.32 -6.89
C PRO A 137 3.32 4.29 -6.02
N VAL A 138 3.06 4.33 -4.71
CA VAL A 138 3.59 3.34 -3.76
C VAL A 138 2.74 2.08 -3.86
N THR A 139 3.33 1.03 -4.41
CA THR A 139 2.67 -0.26 -4.66
C THR A 139 3.54 -1.42 -4.20
N ALA A 140 2.91 -2.56 -3.90
CA ALA A 140 3.58 -3.84 -3.75
C ALA A 140 2.79 -4.93 -4.44
N THR A 141 3.47 -6.00 -4.86
CA THR A 141 2.85 -7.15 -5.50
C THR A 141 3.45 -8.45 -4.98
N VAL A 142 2.65 -9.50 -4.95
CA VAL A 142 3.11 -10.86 -4.66
C VAL A 142 2.49 -11.84 -5.64
N ALA A 143 3.32 -12.71 -6.23
CA ALA A 143 2.85 -13.82 -7.05
C ALA A 143 2.53 -15.03 -6.15
N VAL A 144 1.38 -15.66 -6.39
CA VAL A 144 0.93 -16.86 -5.67
C VAL A 144 0.34 -17.86 -6.64
N THR A 145 0.25 -19.11 -6.24
CA THR A 145 -0.55 -20.13 -6.92
C THR A 145 -1.70 -20.51 -6.02
N THR A 146 -2.93 -20.36 -6.50
CA THR A 146 -4.11 -20.79 -5.74
C THR A 146 -4.53 -22.20 -6.12
N SER A 147 -4.96 -22.98 -5.12
CA SER A 147 -5.47 -24.35 -5.29
C SER A 147 -6.84 -24.50 -4.63
N ALA A 148 -7.59 -25.54 -5.00
CA ALA A 148 -8.79 -25.92 -4.24
C ALA A 148 -8.36 -26.57 -2.91
N GLY A 149 -9.16 -26.36 -1.86
CA GLY A 149 -9.13 -27.23 -0.70
C GLY A 149 -9.41 -28.68 -1.09
N ALA A 150 -8.79 -29.62 -0.40
CA ALA A 150 -9.25 -31.00 -0.51
C ALA A 150 -10.72 -31.04 -0.07
N ALA A 151 -11.61 -31.47 -0.95
CA ALA A 151 -13.02 -31.64 -0.57
C ALA A 151 -13.07 -32.51 0.68
N ALA A 152 -13.66 -31.98 1.75
CA ALA A 152 -13.90 -32.79 2.95
C ALA A 152 -14.71 -34.02 2.51
N ARG A 153 -14.13 -35.21 2.58
CA ARG A 153 -14.88 -36.44 2.35
C ARG A 153 -15.90 -36.54 3.47
N ARG A 154 -17.15 -36.32 3.11
CA ARG A 154 -18.29 -36.60 3.98
C ARG A 154 -18.55 -38.10 4.05
#